data_57f855be34297a3fff56fdd99a8c3619
#
_entry.id   57f855be34297a3fff56fdd99a8c3619
#
_cell.length_a   1.000
_cell.length_b   1.000
_cell.length_c   1.000
_cell.angle_alpha   90.00
_cell.angle_beta   90.00
_cell.angle_gamma   90.00
#
_symmetry.space_group_name_H-M   'P 1'
#
loop_
_entity.id
_entity.type
_entity.pdbx_description
1 polymer ?
#
loop_
_entity_poly.entity_id
_entity_poly.type
_entity_poly.pdbx_seq_one_letter_code
_entity_poly.pdbx_strand_id
1 'polypeptide(L)'
;MDLCRPGKITHEEIAFAVDHRIRLIRSERTNESRSSRLLFIHTATAWLRFLGLLEERHPTKEPFVHYIEHYVDFMRDQRGLSPTTISNCRDEIGHFLATVCRPDKELDSLTIHDVDAYLAYQSNHGWARSSLHALASTLRNFFRYVEGQGWATNVASGIEAPVLYREEGLPLGPNWEDVQRFVASFAGDSTIDLRNRAMIMLLVVYGLRRGEVVRLCLEDIDWCGEILHVNRPKQRCKQQYPLVATVGNAILRYLKEGRPRSAHRELFLSVEAPIRPLSPGCVSGIVRSRLATLGIDIPRRGAHCMRHANARHLLDAGFALKEIGDHLGHRSASSTRTYAKVDLTGLRCVAEIDLGSLL
;
A
#
# COMPACT_ATOMS: atom_id res chain seq x y z
N MET A 1 -4.77 -53.34 -13.05
CA MET A 1 -3.85 -52.23 -12.77
C MET A 1 -4.68 -51.12 -12.13
N ASP A 2 -4.76 -51.14 -10.82
CA ASP A 2 -5.43 -50.06 -10.06
C ASP A 2 -4.54 -48.83 -10.09
N LEU A 3 -4.97 -47.84 -10.88
CA LEU A 3 -4.39 -46.50 -10.82
C LEU A 3 -4.76 -45.93 -9.44
N CYS A 4 -3.80 -45.89 -8.53
CA CYS A 4 -3.90 -45.19 -7.26
C CYS A 4 -4.50 -43.80 -7.51
N ARG A 5 -5.72 -43.56 -7.01
CA ARG A 5 -6.26 -42.21 -6.91
C ARG A 5 -5.29 -41.42 -6.03
N PRO A 6 -4.72 -40.32 -6.51
CA PRO A 6 -3.87 -39.50 -5.65
C PRO A 6 -4.70 -39.05 -4.44
N GLY A 7 -4.17 -39.24 -3.24
CA GLY A 7 -4.79 -38.75 -2.01
C GLY A 7 -4.98 -37.24 -2.11
N LYS A 8 -5.93 -36.70 -1.37
CA LYS A 8 -6.10 -35.24 -1.28
C LYS A 8 -4.84 -34.59 -0.68
N ILE A 9 -4.42 -33.52 -1.27
CA ILE A 9 -3.22 -32.77 -0.88
C ILE A 9 -3.62 -31.63 0.06
N THR A 10 -2.93 -31.49 1.18
CA THR A 10 -3.15 -30.44 2.17
C THR A 10 -2.43 -29.14 1.81
N HIS A 11 -2.87 -28.01 2.38
CA HIS A 11 -2.17 -26.73 2.24
C HIS A 11 -0.74 -26.77 2.82
N GLU A 12 -0.51 -27.62 3.82
CA GLU A 12 0.80 -27.77 4.46
C GLU A 12 1.78 -28.52 3.54
N GLU A 13 1.29 -29.54 2.85
CA GLU A 13 2.09 -30.26 1.85
C GLU A 13 2.45 -29.36 0.67
N ILE A 14 1.54 -28.48 0.23
CA ILE A 14 1.85 -27.47 -0.81
C ILE A 14 2.97 -26.53 -0.31
N ALA A 15 2.84 -25.99 0.91
CA ALA A 15 3.83 -25.09 1.49
C ALA A 15 5.20 -25.79 1.67
N PHE A 16 5.20 -27.03 2.15
CA PHE A 16 6.40 -27.85 2.30
C PHE A 16 7.08 -28.13 0.94
N ALA A 17 6.31 -28.51 -0.08
CA ALA A 17 6.84 -28.76 -1.42
C ALA A 17 7.50 -27.52 -2.03
N VAL A 18 6.89 -26.34 -1.80
CA VAL A 18 7.45 -25.06 -2.24
C VAL A 18 8.77 -24.76 -1.50
N ASP A 19 8.78 -24.93 -0.19
CA ASP A 19 9.98 -24.66 0.62
C ASP A 19 11.11 -25.65 0.30
N HIS A 20 10.77 -26.90 0.03
CA HIS A 20 11.74 -27.93 -0.41
C HIS A 20 12.32 -27.56 -1.79
N ARG A 21 11.48 -27.17 -2.75
CA ARG A 21 11.92 -26.72 -4.08
C ARG A 21 12.81 -25.49 -4.01
N ILE A 22 12.46 -24.50 -3.20
CA ILE A 22 13.27 -23.30 -2.98
C ILE A 22 14.66 -23.65 -2.41
N ARG A 23 14.75 -24.64 -1.49
CA ARG A 23 16.02 -25.10 -0.96
C ARG A 23 16.90 -25.80 -2.00
N LEU A 24 16.30 -26.59 -2.89
CA LEU A 24 16.99 -27.25 -4.00
C LEU A 24 17.53 -26.24 -5.02
N ILE A 25 16.77 -25.18 -5.34
CA ILE A 25 17.16 -24.15 -6.30
C ILE A 25 18.17 -23.15 -5.69
N ARG A 26 18.23 -22.97 -4.37
CA ARG A 26 19.24 -22.12 -3.70
C ARG A 26 20.67 -22.58 -3.89
N SER A 27 20.92 -23.80 -4.33
CA SER A 27 22.25 -24.24 -4.75
C SER A 27 22.68 -23.66 -6.12
N GLU A 28 21.72 -23.16 -6.92
CA GLU A 28 21.97 -22.55 -8.23
C GLU A 28 21.19 -21.22 -8.33
N ARG A 29 21.86 -20.13 -7.95
CA ARG A 29 21.49 -18.73 -8.27
C ARG A 29 20.01 -18.43 -8.48
N THR A 30 19.28 -17.96 -7.46
CA THR A 30 18.29 -16.86 -7.63
C THR A 30 17.74 -16.43 -6.27
N ASN A 31 17.69 -15.09 -6.04
CA ASN A 31 16.90 -14.47 -4.96
C ASN A 31 15.40 -14.61 -5.28
N GLU A 32 14.80 -15.77 -5.05
CA GLU A 32 13.35 -15.86 -5.13
C GLU A 32 12.71 -15.04 -4.00
N SER A 33 11.95 -14.02 -4.41
CA SER A 33 11.31 -13.11 -3.47
C SER A 33 10.19 -13.82 -2.70
N ARG A 34 9.90 -13.35 -1.48
CA ARG A 34 8.73 -13.77 -0.70
C ARG A 34 7.43 -13.75 -1.52
N SER A 35 7.34 -12.85 -2.50
CA SER A 35 6.21 -12.72 -3.42
C SER A 35 6.09 -13.91 -4.38
N SER A 36 7.20 -14.45 -4.90
CA SER A 36 7.20 -15.62 -5.79
C SER A 36 6.73 -16.87 -5.05
N ARG A 37 7.15 -17.05 -3.81
CA ARG A 37 6.69 -18.14 -2.94
C ARG A 37 5.17 -18.10 -2.73
N LEU A 38 4.65 -16.94 -2.36
CA LEU A 38 3.20 -16.75 -2.14
C LEU A 38 2.39 -16.95 -3.42
N LEU A 39 2.89 -16.45 -4.55
CA LEU A 39 2.24 -16.64 -5.86
C LEU A 39 2.16 -18.13 -6.22
N PHE A 40 3.24 -18.89 -6.02
CA PHE A 40 3.25 -20.31 -6.30
C PHE A 40 2.25 -21.07 -5.42
N ILE A 41 2.26 -20.82 -4.11
CA ILE A 41 1.29 -21.43 -3.17
C ILE A 41 -0.14 -21.12 -3.62
N HIS A 42 -0.43 -19.85 -3.92
CA HIS A 42 -1.76 -19.43 -4.36
C HIS A 42 -2.19 -20.11 -5.65
N THR A 43 -1.29 -20.18 -6.64
CA THR A 43 -1.57 -20.80 -7.95
C THR A 43 -1.77 -22.31 -7.80
N ALA A 44 -0.90 -23.00 -7.04
CA ALA A 44 -1.01 -24.44 -6.77
C ALA A 44 -2.31 -24.78 -6.02
N THR A 45 -2.64 -23.99 -5.00
CA THR A 45 -3.90 -24.13 -4.25
C THR A 45 -5.13 -24.00 -5.16
N ALA A 46 -5.15 -22.95 -6.00
CA ALA A 46 -6.26 -22.74 -6.94
C ALA A 46 -6.40 -23.88 -7.94
N TRP A 47 -5.28 -24.38 -8.46
CA TRP A 47 -5.25 -25.47 -9.42
C TRP A 47 -5.68 -26.81 -8.80
N LEU A 48 -5.16 -27.16 -7.62
CA LEU A 48 -5.54 -28.39 -6.90
C LEU A 48 -7.02 -28.35 -6.46
N ARG A 49 -7.53 -27.16 -6.11
CA ARG A 49 -8.97 -26.97 -5.85
C ARG A 49 -9.80 -27.22 -7.09
N PHE A 50 -9.40 -26.70 -8.23
CA PHE A 50 -10.06 -26.93 -9.52
C PHE A 50 -10.09 -28.42 -9.90
N LEU A 51 -9.01 -29.15 -9.62
CA LEU A 51 -8.93 -30.62 -9.85
C LEU A 51 -9.67 -31.45 -8.82
N GLY A 52 -10.21 -30.88 -7.74
CA GLY A 52 -10.84 -31.61 -6.64
C GLY A 52 -9.86 -32.43 -5.78
N LEU A 53 -8.56 -32.16 -5.92
CA LEU A 53 -7.46 -32.82 -5.22
C LEU A 53 -7.00 -32.10 -3.97
N LEU A 54 -7.52 -30.88 -3.71
CA LEU A 54 -7.21 -30.16 -2.50
C LEU A 54 -8.05 -30.67 -1.33
N GLU A 55 -7.42 -31.02 -0.23
CA GLU A 55 -8.12 -31.17 1.03
C GLU A 55 -8.51 -29.78 1.54
N GLU A 56 -9.81 -29.43 1.37
CA GLU A 56 -10.32 -28.21 1.93
C GLU A 56 -10.20 -28.30 3.45
N ARG A 57 -9.44 -27.37 4.05
CA ARG A 57 -9.52 -27.19 5.49
C ARG A 57 -11.00 -26.92 5.80
N HIS A 58 -11.67 -27.85 6.45
CA HIS A 58 -12.85 -27.45 7.20
C HIS A 58 -12.35 -26.36 8.15
N PRO A 59 -12.90 -25.14 8.08
CA PRO A 59 -12.54 -24.17 9.08
C PRO A 59 -12.92 -24.78 10.42
N THR A 60 -11.93 -25.30 11.14
CA THR A 60 -12.07 -25.37 12.59
C THR A 60 -12.43 -23.94 12.92
N LYS A 61 -13.67 -23.72 13.39
CA LYS A 61 -14.12 -22.40 13.82
C LYS A 61 -13.11 -21.98 14.88
N GLU A 62 -12.11 -21.21 14.43
CA GLU A 62 -11.15 -20.67 15.37
C GLU A 62 -12.00 -19.96 16.42
N PRO A 63 -11.87 -20.28 17.70
CA PRO A 63 -12.82 -19.86 18.73
C PRO A 63 -13.03 -18.35 18.81
N PHE A 64 -12.09 -17.59 18.20
CA PHE A 64 -12.10 -16.13 18.20
C PHE A 64 -12.70 -15.48 16.94
N VAL A 65 -13.06 -16.27 15.89
CA VAL A 65 -13.57 -15.71 14.61
C VAL A 65 -14.83 -14.87 14.84
N HIS A 66 -15.72 -15.29 15.73
CA HIS A 66 -16.93 -14.54 16.03
C HIS A 66 -16.64 -13.15 16.62
N TYR A 67 -15.62 -13.00 17.49
CA TYR A 67 -15.21 -11.70 18.03
C TYR A 67 -14.73 -10.76 16.93
N ILE A 68 -13.97 -11.29 15.96
CA ILE A 68 -13.48 -10.53 14.81
C ILE A 68 -14.65 -10.07 13.94
N GLU A 69 -15.60 -10.98 13.62
CA GLU A 69 -16.75 -10.63 12.78
C GLU A 69 -17.64 -9.58 13.44
N HIS A 70 -17.92 -9.70 14.73
CA HIS A 70 -18.65 -8.67 15.48
C HIS A 70 -17.93 -7.31 15.44
N TYR A 71 -16.60 -7.30 15.59
CA TYR A 71 -15.83 -6.08 15.49
C TYR A 71 -15.81 -5.51 14.06
N VAL A 72 -15.77 -6.38 13.04
CA VAL A 72 -15.89 -5.98 11.63
C VAL A 72 -17.21 -5.28 11.37
N ASP A 73 -18.33 -5.84 11.87
CA ASP A 73 -19.65 -5.24 11.73
C ASP A 73 -19.73 -3.88 12.46
N PHE A 74 -19.19 -3.78 13.68
CA PHE A 74 -19.06 -2.51 14.38
C PHE A 74 -18.26 -1.47 13.57
N MET A 75 -17.10 -1.86 13.02
CA MET A 75 -16.27 -0.96 12.20
C MET A 75 -17.01 -0.48 10.95
N ARG A 76 -17.80 -1.37 10.33
CA ARG A 76 -18.57 -1.08 9.12
C ARG A 76 -19.77 -0.18 9.41
N ASP A 77 -20.61 -0.62 10.33
CA ASP A 77 -21.98 -0.09 10.49
C ASP A 77 -22.01 1.11 11.44
N GLN A 78 -21.22 1.11 12.50
CA GLN A 78 -21.21 2.20 13.48
C GLN A 78 -20.08 3.21 13.24
N ARG A 79 -18.90 2.76 12.77
CA ARG A 79 -17.76 3.66 12.55
C ARG A 79 -17.63 4.12 11.08
N GLY A 80 -18.32 3.50 10.13
CA GLY A 80 -18.28 3.86 8.72
C GLY A 80 -16.87 3.80 8.12
N LEU A 81 -16.02 2.85 8.57
CA LEU A 81 -14.65 2.73 8.09
C LEU A 81 -14.61 2.17 6.67
N SER A 82 -13.52 2.49 5.96
CA SER A 82 -13.35 1.99 4.58
C SER A 82 -13.12 0.47 4.56
N PRO A 83 -13.58 -0.26 3.51
CA PRO A 83 -13.36 -1.70 3.38
C PRO A 83 -11.88 -2.11 3.52
N THR A 84 -10.96 -1.31 2.97
CA THR A 84 -9.52 -1.56 3.10
C THR A 84 -9.04 -1.44 4.55
N THR A 85 -9.53 -0.46 5.30
CA THR A 85 -9.19 -0.30 6.72
C THR A 85 -9.70 -1.49 7.53
N ILE A 86 -10.94 -1.90 7.27
CA ILE A 86 -11.58 -3.05 7.93
C ILE A 86 -10.79 -4.33 7.65
N SER A 87 -10.43 -4.58 6.37
CA SER A 87 -9.63 -5.75 6.00
C SER A 87 -8.28 -5.77 6.71
N ASN A 88 -7.55 -4.65 6.73
CA ASN A 88 -6.26 -4.58 7.42
C ASN A 88 -6.40 -4.85 8.91
N CYS A 89 -7.39 -4.24 9.58
CA CYS A 89 -7.65 -4.48 11.01
C CYS A 89 -8.02 -5.95 11.26
N ARG A 90 -8.87 -6.54 10.42
CA ARG A 90 -9.24 -7.95 10.50
C ARG A 90 -8.02 -8.86 10.41
N ASP A 91 -7.15 -8.62 9.43
CA ASP A 91 -5.94 -9.41 9.21
C ASP A 91 -4.96 -9.27 10.39
N GLU A 92 -4.73 -8.05 10.88
CA GLU A 92 -3.85 -7.77 12.02
C GLU A 92 -4.36 -8.44 13.30
N ILE A 93 -5.66 -8.31 13.61
CA ILE A 93 -6.29 -8.93 14.78
C ILE A 93 -6.30 -10.45 14.66
N GLY A 94 -6.63 -10.97 13.46
CA GLY A 94 -6.62 -12.41 13.19
C GLY A 94 -5.24 -13.02 13.41
N HIS A 95 -4.18 -12.39 12.91
CA HIS A 95 -2.81 -12.83 13.15
C HIS A 95 -2.41 -12.79 14.63
N PHE A 96 -2.81 -11.76 15.35
CA PHE A 96 -2.56 -11.65 16.78
C PHE A 96 -3.25 -12.79 17.53
N LEU A 97 -4.57 -12.95 17.36
CA LEU A 97 -5.35 -13.96 18.07
C LEU A 97 -4.90 -15.39 17.72
N ALA A 98 -4.61 -15.66 16.44
CA ALA A 98 -4.07 -16.95 16.01
C ALA A 98 -2.70 -17.28 16.62
N THR A 99 -1.92 -16.26 17.00
CA THR A 99 -0.60 -16.44 17.62
C THR A 99 -0.71 -16.65 19.13
N VAL A 100 -1.63 -15.95 19.77
CA VAL A 100 -1.70 -15.84 21.24
C VAL A 100 -2.76 -16.76 21.84
N CYS A 101 -3.92 -16.89 21.16
CA CYS A 101 -4.96 -17.83 21.60
C CYS A 101 -4.57 -19.25 21.25
N ARG A 102 -4.67 -20.12 22.25
CA ARG A 102 -4.49 -21.57 22.14
C ARG A 102 -5.80 -22.26 22.57
N PRO A 103 -5.96 -23.58 22.34
CA PRO A 103 -7.17 -24.28 22.76
C PRO A 103 -7.53 -24.10 24.25
N ASP A 104 -6.53 -23.81 25.07
CA ASP A 104 -6.61 -23.61 26.52
C ASP A 104 -6.63 -22.14 26.93
N LYS A 105 -6.56 -21.20 25.98
CA LYS A 105 -6.47 -19.75 26.26
C LYS A 105 -7.47 -18.97 25.43
N GLU A 106 -8.58 -18.62 26.07
CA GLU A 106 -9.66 -17.83 25.48
C GLU A 106 -9.39 -16.32 25.54
N LEU A 107 -10.24 -15.53 24.88
CA LEU A 107 -10.08 -14.07 24.77
C LEU A 107 -10.14 -13.36 26.15
N ASP A 108 -10.95 -13.85 27.05
CA ASP A 108 -11.14 -13.30 28.41
C ASP A 108 -9.91 -13.48 29.32
N SER A 109 -9.08 -14.49 29.01
CA SER A 109 -7.84 -14.80 29.73
C SER A 109 -6.62 -14.03 29.21
N LEU A 110 -6.77 -13.26 28.11
CA LEU A 110 -5.69 -12.45 27.54
C LEU A 110 -5.35 -11.27 28.44
N THR A 111 -4.07 -11.05 28.59
CA THR A 111 -3.51 -9.98 29.42
C THR A 111 -2.69 -8.99 28.59
N ILE A 112 -2.34 -7.87 29.19
CA ILE A 112 -1.42 -6.91 28.54
C ILE A 112 -0.07 -7.56 28.21
N HIS A 113 0.41 -8.51 29.02
CA HIS A 113 1.66 -9.22 28.74
C HIS A 113 1.61 -10.00 27.41
N ASP A 114 0.48 -10.51 27.01
CA ASP A 114 0.32 -11.22 25.74
C ASP A 114 0.46 -10.27 24.55
N VAL A 115 -0.09 -9.06 24.69
CA VAL A 115 0.02 -8.00 23.70
C VAL A 115 1.47 -7.52 23.59
N ASP A 116 2.13 -7.26 24.72
CA ASP A 116 3.51 -6.79 24.77
C ASP A 116 4.47 -7.84 24.21
N ALA A 117 4.28 -9.12 24.56
CA ALA A 117 5.07 -10.22 24.02
C ALA A 117 4.92 -10.32 22.48
N TYR A 118 3.70 -10.14 21.97
CA TYR A 118 3.45 -10.15 20.53
C TYR A 118 4.07 -8.95 19.82
N LEU A 119 3.97 -7.74 20.38
CA LEU A 119 4.63 -6.54 19.82
C LEU A 119 6.16 -6.68 19.84
N ALA A 120 6.73 -7.21 20.92
CA ALA A 120 8.15 -7.50 21.02
C ALA A 120 8.60 -8.54 19.98
N TYR A 121 7.80 -9.61 19.79
CA TYR A 121 8.04 -10.62 18.76
C TYR A 121 8.10 -9.98 17.37
N GLN A 122 7.13 -9.14 17.00
CA GLN A 122 7.11 -8.46 15.71
C GLN A 122 8.29 -7.49 15.56
N SER A 123 8.68 -6.80 16.63
CA SER A 123 9.85 -5.92 16.64
C SER A 123 11.13 -6.70 16.32
N ASN A 124 11.34 -7.85 16.97
CA ASN A 124 12.50 -8.73 16.76
C ASN A 124 12.51 -9.34 15.33
N HIS A 125 11.37 -9.41 14.67
CA HIS A 125 11.22 -9.84 13.27
C HIS A 125 11.34 -8.69 12.27
N GLY A 126 11.85 -7.54 12.70
CA GLY A 126 12.20 -6.42 11.82
C GLY A 126 11.05 -5.50 11.44
N TRP A 127 9.95 -5.50 12.19
CA TRP A 127 8.88 -4.54 11.94
C TRP A 127 9.35 -3.12 12.27
N ALA A 128 9.05 -2.19 11.37
CA ALA A 128 9.34 -0.79 11.59
C ALA A 128 8.50 -0.23 12.76
N ARG A 129 9.05 0.71 13.52
CA ARG A 129 8.39 1.37 14.66
C ARG A 129 7.01 1.93 14.29
N SER A 130 6.87 2.51 13.09
CA SER A 130 5.57 3.00 12.60
C SER A 130 4.54 1.89 12.38
N SER A 131 4.96 0.69 11.97
CA SER A 131 4.07 -0.47 11.82
C SER A 131 3.65 -1.01 13.19
N LEU A 132 4.58 -1.07 14.14
CA LEU A 132 4.27 -1.47 15.53
C LEU A 132 3.30 -0.47 16.19
N HIS A 133 3.49 0.83 15.96
CA HIS A 133 2.56 1.86 16.44
C HIS A 133 1.15 1.68 15.87
N ALA A 134 1.04 1.40 14.57
CA ALA A 134 -0.25 1.13 13.93
C ALA A 134 -0.90 -0.13 14.50
N LEU A 135 -0.15 -1.22 14.62
CA LEU A 135 -0.62 -2.48 15.20
C LEU A 135 -1.10 -2.29 16.64
N ALA A 136 -0.31 -1.65 17.51
CA ALA A 136 -0.71 -1.35 18.89
C ALA A 136 -2.01 -0.53 18.94
N SER A 137 -2.17 0.43 18.02
CA SER A 137 -3.39 1.23 17.91
C SER A 137 -4.60 0.39 17.47
N THR A 138 -4.40 -0.56 16.52
CA THR A 138 -5.43 -1.50 16.08
C THR A 138 -5.85 -2.42 17.24
N LEU A 139 -4.90 -3.02 17.93
CA LEU A 139 -5.17 -3.90 19.07
C LEU A 139 -5.85 -3.16 20.23
N ARG A 140 -5.40 -1.95 20.57
CA ARG A 140 -6.04 -1.11 21.58
C ARG A 140 -7.51 -0.82 21.24
N ASN A 141 -7.82 -0.51 20.00
CA ASN A 141 -9.19 -0.24 19.57
C ASN A 141 -10.05 -1.52 19.60
N PHE A 142 -9.49 -2.66 19.23
CA PHE A 142 -10.15 -3.95 19.32
C PHE A 142 -10.46 -4.30 20.79
N PHE A 143 -9.46 -4.25 21.68
CA PHE A 143 -9.65 -4.58 23.09
C PHE A 143 -10.63 -3.63 23.76
N ARG A 144 -10.60 -2.33 23.44
CA ARG A 144 -11.63 -1.39 23.95
C ARG A 144 -13.04 -1.77 23.53
N TYR A 145 -13.20 -2.30 22.33
CA TYR A 145 -14.50 -2.79 21.85
C TYR A 145 -14.92 -4.05 22.61
N VAL A 146 -14.07 -5.06 22.70
CA VAL A 146 -14.41 -6.33 23.37
C VAL A 146 -14.61 -6.17 24.88
N GLU A 147 -13.89 -5.25 25.52
CA GLU A 147 -14.13 -4.84 26.92
C GLU A 147 -15.51 -4.20 27.09
N GLY A 148 -15.91 -3.34 26.13
CA GLY A 148 -17.25 -2.76 26.11
C GLY A 148 -18.37 -3.78 25.92
N GLN A 149 -18.07 -4.96 25.36
CA GLN A 149 -18.99 -6.10 25.24
C GLN A 149 -18.92 -7.06 26.45
N GLY A 150 -18.00 -6.85 27.38
CA GLY A 150 -17.76 -7.74 28.51
C GLY A 150 -17.02 -9.03 28.18
N TRP A 151 -16.32 -9.09 27.03
CA TRP A 151 -15.60 -10.28 26.56
C TRP A 151 -14.12 -10.31 26.94
N ALA A 152 -13.61 -9.22 27.48
CA ALA A 152 -12.26 -9.10 28.03
C ALA A 152 -12.25 -7.99 29.08
N THR A 153 -11.21 -7.94 29.89
CA THR A 153 -11.09 -6.94 30.97
C THR A 153 -9.67 -6.40 31.07
N ASN A 154 -9.56 -5.06 31.18
CA ASN A 154 -8.33 -4.36 31.57
C ASN A 154 -7.09 -4.54 30.66
N VAL A 155 -7.27 -4.82 29.37
CA VAL A 155 -6.17 -4.96 28.39
C VAL A 155 -5.94 -3.65 27.65
N ALA A 156 -7.03 -3.01 27.17
CA ALA A 156 -6.95 -1.86 26.28
C ALA A 156 -6.21 -0.66 26.88
N SER A 157 -6.40 -0.42 28.18
CA SER A 157 -5.78 0.70 28.90
C SER A 157 -4.27 0.57 29.06
N GLY A 158 -3.76 -0.67 29.13
CA GLY A 158 -2.34 -0.96 29.27
C GLY A 158 -1.58 -0.97 27.94
N ILE A 159 -2.25 -1.06 26.78
CA ILE A 159 -1.55 -1.10 25.49
C ILE A 159 -0.91 0.25 25.20
N GLU A 160 0.41 0.32 25.19
CA GLU A 160 1.16 1.50 24.80
C GLU A 160 1.70 1.35 23.37
N ALA A 161 1.50 2.37 22.55
CA ALA A 161 2.06 2.40 21.20
C ALA A 161 3.45 3.01 21.25
N PRO A 162 4.44 2.44 20.53
CA PRO A 162 5.77 3.03 20.44
C PRO A 162 5.71 4.49 19.99
N VAL A 163 6.48 5.36 20.65
CA VAL A 163 6.53 6.78 20.31
C VAL A 163 7.12 6.94 18.91
N LEU A 164 6.38 7.67 18.05
CA LEU A 164 6.88 8.07 16.73
C LEU A 164 7.49 9.46 16.82
N TYR A 165 8.77 9.57 16.57
CA TYR A 165 9.41 10.86 16.47
C TYR A 165 9.08 11.51 15.12
N ARG A 166 8.68 12.76 15.14
CA ARG A 166 8.23 13.49 13.93
C ARG A 166 9.30 13.57 12.84
N GLU A 167 10.56 13.34 13.18
CA GLU A 167 11.71 13.45 12.28
C GLU A 167 12.15 12.13 11.65
N GLU A 168 11.72 11.00 12.20
CA GLU A 168 12.02 9.66 11.64
C GLU A 168 11.39 9.42 10.26
N GLY A 169 10.52 10.28 9.81
CA GLY A 169 9.75 10.12 8.59
C GLY A 169 9.87 11.28 7.62
N LEU A 170 11.05 11.90 7.46
CA LEU A 170 11.22 12.91 6.41
C LEU A 170 10.81 12.34 5.05
N PRO A 171 10.04 13.11 4.24
CA PRO A 171 9.60 12.67 2.92
C PRO A 171 10.80 12.65 1.98
N LEU A 172 11.45 11.50 1.88
CA LEU A 172 12.57 11.28 0.98
C LEU A 172 12.02 10.77 -0.37
N GLY A 173 12.05 11.61 -1.37
CA GLY A 173 11.86 11.26 -2.77
C GLY A 173 13.19 11.35 -3.53
N PRO A 174 13.27 10.80 -4.75
CA PRO A 174 14.39 11.04 -5.65
C PRO A 174 14.52 12.54 -5.94
N ASN A 175 15.72 13.00 -6.24
CA ASN A 175 15.93 14.35 -6.77
C ASN A 175 15.26 14.52 -8.15
N TRP A 176 15.11 15.76 -8.62
CA TRP A 176 14.35 15.99 -9.84
C TRP A 176 15.04 15.48 -11.10
N GLU A 177 16.36 15.45 -11.15
CA GLU A 177 17.14 14.85 -12.24
C GLU A 177 16.89 13.36 -12.34
N ASP A 178 16.87 12.66 -11.21
CA ASP A 178 16.53 11.25 -11.15
C ASP A 178 15.07 10.98 -11.58
N VAL A 179 14.14 11.89 -11.24
CA VAL A 179 12.75 11.80 -11.73
C VAL A 179 12.70 11.95 -13.25
N GLN A 180 13.46 12.87 -13.83
CA GLN A 180 13.53 13.04 -15.29
C GLN A 180 14.10 11.79 -15.96
N ARG A 181 15.20 11.22 -15.43
CA ARG A 181 15.78 9.95 -15.90
C ARG A 181 14.78 8.80 -15.77
N PHE A 182 14.07 8.76 -14.67
CA PHE A 182 13.03 7.76 -14.42
C PHE A 182 11.88 7.85 -15.43
N VAL A 183 11.35 9.03 -15.71
CA VAL A 183 10.31 9.24 -16.73
C VAL A 183 10.81 8.88 -18.12
N ALA A 184 12.03 9.32 -18.48
CA ALA A 184 12.65 9.02 -19.77
C ALA A 184 12.84 7.51 -19.99
N SER A 185 13.02 6.72 -18.93
CA SER A 185 13.20 5.27 -19.04
C SER A 185 11.95 4.51 -19.51
N PHE A 186 10.78 5.15 -19.60
CA PHE A 186 9.53 4.59 -20.15
C PHE A 186 9.30 5.03 -21.59
N ALA A 187 10.36 5.10 -22.41
CA ALA A 187 10.29 5.53 -23.80
C ALA A 187 9.91 4.43 -24.81
N GLY A 188 9.73 3.18 -24.34
CA GLY A 188 9.39 2.05 -25.21
C GLY A 188 7.98 2.16 -25.82
N ASP A 189 7.75 1.41 -26.89
CA ASP A 189 6.51 1.39 -27.67
C ASP A 189 5.64 0.15 -27.38
N SER A 190 6.08 -0.72 -26.46
CA SER A 190 5.26 -1.87 -26.07
C SER A 190 3.99 -1.40 -25.36
N THR A 191 2.93 -2.19 -25.44
CA THR A 191 1.67 -1.96 -24.72
C THR A 191 1.88 -1.68 -23.23
N ILE A 192 2.85 -2.38 -22.63
CA ILE A 192 3.22 -2.21 -21.22
C ILE A 192 3.91 -0.85 -20.99
N ASP A 193 4.82 -0.45 -21.89
CA ASP A 193 5.54 0.82 -21.78
C ASP A 193 4.60 2.00 -21.95
N LEU A 194 3.71 1.96 -22.94
CA LEU A 194 2.69 2.99 -23.17
C LEU A 194 1.81 3.19 -21.94
N ARG A 195 1.29 2.08 -21.37
CA ARG A 195 0.51 2.11 -20.15
C ARG A 195 1.30 2.69 -18.98
N ASN A 196 2.49 2.17 -18.76
CA ASN A 196 3.33 2.56 -17.63
C ASN A 196 3.73 4.03 -17.76
N ARG A 197 4.10 4.52 -18.94
CA ARG A 197 4.39 5.92 -19.19
C ARG A 197 3.22 6.82 -18.81
N ALA A 198 2.00 6.53 -19.26
CA ALA A 198 0.82 7.31 -18.92
C ALA A 198 0.56 7.35 -17.41
N MET A 199 0.69 6.22 -16.71
CA MET A 199 0.56 6.16 -15.25
C MET A 199 1.63 6.98 -14.53
N ILE A 200 2.88 6.88 -14.97
CA ILE A 200 4.01 7.57 -14.35
C ILE A 200 3.89 9.07 -14.53
N MET A 201 3.44 9.54 -15.70
CA MET A 201 3.20 10.95 -15.95
C MET A 201 2.16 11.52 -14.97
N LEU A 202 1.09 10.80 -14.67
CA LEU A 202 0.09 11.20 -13.68
C LEU A 202 0.67 11.28 -12.26
N LEU A 203 1.55 10.34 -11.89
CA LEU A 203 2.21 10.35 -10.57
C LEU A 203 3.19 11.50 -10.43
N VAL A 204 3.95 11.80 -11.49
CA VAL A 204 5.03 12.80 -11.44
C VAL A 204 4.49 14.21 -11.61
N VAL A 205 3.59 14.45 -12.57
CA VAL A 205 3.08 15.79 -12.90
C VAL A 205 2.07 16.28 -11.87
N TYR A 206 1.11 15.44 -11.50
CA TYR A 206 0.05 15.83 -10.55
C TYR A 206 0.27 15.33 -9.12
N GLY A 207 1.33 14.57 -8.88
CA GLY A 207 1.57 13.99 -7.57
C GLY A 207 0.45 13.06 -7.09
N LEU A 208 -0.31 12.41 -8.00
CA LEU A 208 -1.44 11.57 -7.63
C LEU A 208 -1.02 10.40 -6.77
N ARG A 209 -1.91 9.95 -5.88
CA ARG A 209 -1.69 8.71 -5.14
C ARG A 209 -1.90 7.51 -6.04
N ARG A 210 -1.14 6.42 -5.84
CA ARG A 210 -1.28 5.17 -6.61
C ARG A 210 -2.73 4.68 -6.73
N GLY A 211 -3.51 4.83 -5.64
CA GLY A 211 -4.91 4.43 -5.64
C GLY A 211 -5.83 5.40 -6.39
N GLU A 212 -5.43 6.65 -6.58
CA GLU A 212 -6.12 7.63 -7.42
C GLU A 212 -5.88 7.27 -8.89
N VAL A 213 -4.63 7.00 -9.27
CA VAL A 213 -4.26 6.62 -10.64
C VAL A 213 -5.00 5.36 -11.13
N VAL A 214 -5.05 4.29 -10.34
CA VAL A 214 -5.70 3.04 -10.79
C VAL A 214 -7.22 3.12 -10.82
N ARG A 215 -7.82 4.07 -10.12
CA ARG A 215 -9.28 4.29 -10.13
C ARG A 215 -9.74 5.32 -11.16
N LEU A 216 -8.83 5.95 -11.89
CA LEU A 216 -9.24 6.81 -13.00
C LEU A 216 -10.02 5.99 -14.03
N CYS A 217 -11.16 6.53 -14.42
CA CYS A 217 -12.01 5.99 -15.46
C CYS A 217 -11.88 6.82 -16.75
N LEU A 218 -12.35 6.29 -17.85
CA LEU A 218 -12.35 6.98 -19.14
C LEU A 218 -13.11 8.30 -19.08
N GLU A 219 -14.18 8.36 -18.28
CA GLU A 219 -15.04 9.52 -18.08
C GLU A 219 -14.41 10.62 -17.20
N ASP A 220 -13.33 10.30 -16.51
CA ASP A 220 -12.64 11.29 -15.68
C ASP A 220 -11.75 12.24 -16.50
N ILE A 221 -11.68 12.03 -17.82
CA ILE A 221 -10.92 12.89 -18.74
C ILE A 221 -11.87 13.63 -19.65
N ASP A 222 -12.02 14.91 -19.42
CA ASP A 222 -12.70 15.81 -20.35
C ASP A 222 -11.68 16.32 -21.39
N TRP A 223 -11.71 15.69 -22.57
CA TRP A 223 -10.80 16.02 -23.66
C TRP A 223 -11.11 17.38 -24.31
N CYS A 224 -12.36 17.81 -24.29
CA CYS A 224 -12.77 19.09 -24.88
C CYS A 224 -12.45 20.26 -23.96
N GLY A 225 -12.70 20.07 -22.66
CA GLY A 225 -12.38 21.07 -21.64
C GLY A 225 -10.92 21.02 -21.16
N GLU A 226 -10.14 20.05 -21.64
CA GLU A 226 -8.76 19.81 -21.17
C GLU A 226 -8.68 19.70 -19.65
N ILE A 227 -9.59 18.92 -19.03
CA ILE A 227 -9.68 18.76 -17.59
C ILE A 227 -9.54 17.28 -17.21
N LEU A 228 -8.70 17.01 -16.21
CA LEU A 228 -8.61 15.74 -15.51
C LEU A 228 -9.36 15.82 -14.18
N HIS A 229 -10.39 15.01 -14.03
CA HIS A 229 -11.14 14.85 -12.78
C HIS A 229 -10.54 13.75 -11.92
N VAL A 230 -10.19 14.05 -10.68
CA VAL A 230 -9.63 13.06 -9.74
C VAL A 230 -10.58 12.90 -8.56
N ASN A 231 -11.16 11.72 -8.45
CA ASN A 231 -11.99 11.37 -7.31
C ASN A 231 -11.14 10.99 -6.11
N ARG A 232 -11.34 11.67 -4.98
CA ARG A 232 -10.59 11.48 -3.73
C ARG A 232 -11.51 10.94 -2.63
N PRO A 233 -11.75 9.63 -2.57
CA PRO A 233 -12.72 9.06 -1.63
C PRO A 233 -12.40 9.34 -0.16
N LYS A 234 -11.12 9.42 0.21
CA LYS A 234 -10.70 9.77 1.58
C LYS A 234 -11.06 11.20 1.97
N GLN A 235 -11.29 12.09 1.01
CA GLN A 235 -11.64 13.50 1.24
C GLN A 235 -13.10 13.78 0.88
N ARG A 236 -13.80 12.82 0.28
CA ARG A 236 -15.17 12.97 -0.24
C ARG A 236 -15.31 14.17 -1.19
N CYS A 237 -14.27 14.49 -1.95
CA CYS A 237 -14.26 15.56 -2.93
C CYS A 237 -13.72 15.10 -4.28
N LYS A 238 -14.14 15.79 -5.34
CA LYS A 238 -13.56 15.70 -6.67
C LYS A 238 -12.62 16.89 -6.84
N GLN A 239 -11.42 16.64 -7.30
CA GLN A 239 -10.45 17.67 -7.65
C GLN A 239 -10.26 17.70 -9.16
N GLN A 240 -10.16 18.91 -9.71
CA GLN A 240 -9.93 19.13 -11.12
C GLN A 240 -8.50 19.61 -11.33
N TYR A 241 -7.89 19.13 -12.40
CA TYR A 241 -6.59 19.56 -12.86
C TYR A 241 -6.66 19.91 -14.33
N PRO A 242 -5.92 20.94 -14.79
CA PRO A 242 -5.75 21.13 -16.23
C PRO A 242 -5.01 19.92 -16.81
N LEU A 243 -5.51 19.38 -17.92
CA LEU A 243 -4.91 18.26 -18.63
C LEU A 243 -3.71 18.78 -19.43
N VAL A 244 -2.52 18.68 -18.86
CA VAL A 244 -1.28 19.11 -19.53
C VAL A 244 -1.04 18.26 -20.76
N ALA A 245 -0.68 18.87 -21.87
CA ALA A 245 -0.51 18.21 -23.18
C ALA A 245 0.39 16.97 -23.12
N THR A 246 1.49 17.01 -22.37
CA THR A 246 2.39 15.87 -22.20
C THR A 246 1.75 14.66 -21.55
N VAL A 247 0.86 14.87 -20.57
CA VAL A 247 0.09 13.81 -19.91
C VAL A 247 -1.04 13.33 -20.81
N GLY A 248 -1.79 14.28 -21.42
CA GLY A 248 -2.88 13.97 -22.33
C GLY A 248 -2.42 13.12 -23.52
N ASN A 249 -1.29 13.48 -24.14
CA ASN A 249 -0.71 12.72 -25.24
C ASN A 249 -0.27 11.31 -24.82
N ALA A 250 0.32 11.16 -23.64
CA ALA A 250 0.73 9.85 -23.13
C ALA A 250 -0.50 8.94 -22.89
N ILE A 251 -1.57 9.50 -22.32
CA ILE A 251 -2.84 8.76 -22.12
C ILE A 251 -3.47 8.42 -23.47
N LEU A 252 -3.57 9.39 -24.37
CA LEU A 252 -4.19 9.19 -25.68
C LEU A 252 -3.46 8.10 -26.49
N ARG A 253 -2.12 8.10 -26.47
CA ARG A 253 -1.32 7.09 -27.11
C ARG A 253 -1.58 5.70 -26.51
N TYR A 254 -1.63 5.59 -25.19
CA TYR A 254 -2.00 4.33 -24.52
C TYR A 254 -3.40 3.87 -24.93
N LEU A 255 -4.39 4.77 -24.98
CA LEU A 255 -5.75 4.43 -25.36
C LEU A 255 -5.85 3.89 -26.79
N LYS A 256 -5.11 4.50 -27.72
CA LYS A 256 -5.13 4.13 -29.15
C LYS A 256 -4.33 2.87 -29.46
N GLU A 257 -3.15 2.72 -28.86
CA GLU A 257 -2.16 1.74 -29.28
C GLU A 257 -1.94 0.62 -28.25
N GLY A 258 -2.28 0.86 -26.97
CA GLY A 258 -1.87 -0.03 -25.90
C GLY A 258 -3.01 -0.58 -25.03
N ARG A 259 -4.16 0.09 -24.94
CA ARG A 259 -5.22 -0.36 -24.02
C ARG A 259 -5.99 -1.55 -24.60
N PRO A 260 -6.06 -2.69 -23.88
CA PRO A 260 -6.86 -3.84 -24.32
C PRO A 260 -8.34 -3.47 -24.47
N ARG A 261 -9.01 -4.08 -25.45
CA ARG A 261 -10.49 -3.97 -25.58
C ARG A 261 -11.13 -4.67 -24.39
N SER A 262 -11.97 -3.97 -23.66
CA SER A 262 -12.59 -4.47 -22.44
C SER A 262 -13.85 -3.67 -22.11
N ALA A 263 -14.79 -4.30 -21.38
CA ALA A 263 -15.95 -3.63 -20.81
C ALA A 263 -15.60 -2.78 -19.57
N HIS A 264 -14.40 -2.96 -19.00
CA HIS A 264 -13.94 -2.16 -17.86
C HIS A 264 -13.80 -0.70 -18.23
N ARG A 265 -14.31 0.17 -17.36
CA ARG A 265 -14.25 1.63 -17.57
C ARG A 265 -12.99 2.25 -16.99
N GLU A 266 -12.26 1.53 -16.13
CA GLU A 266 -10.99 1.99 -15.60
C GLU A 266 -9.97 2.21 -16.72
N LEU A 267 -9.24 3.32 -16.59
CA LEU A 267 -8.29 3.76 -17.60
C LEU A 267 -7.17 2.71 -17.80
N PHE A 268 -6.60 2.19 -16.69
CA PHE A 268 -5.44 1.31 -16.70
C PHE A 268 -5.80 -0.14 -16.40
N LEU A 269 -5.51 -1.02 -17.35
CA LEU A 269 -5.82 -2.45 -17.30
C LEU A 269 -4.56 -3.31 -17.31
N SER A 270 -4.70 -4.57 -16.87
CA SER A 270 -3.69 -5.60 -17.15
C SER A 270 -3.57 -5.81 -18.66
N VAL A 271 -2.38 -6.16 -19.13
CA VAL A 271 -2.14 -6.45 -20.56
C VAL A 271 -2.36 -7.92 -20.82
N GLU A 272 -2.10 -8.77 -19.84
CA GLU A 272 -2.28 -10.21 -19.93
C GLU A 272 -3.65 -10.63 -19.36
N ALA A 273 -4.20 -11.71 -19.92
CA ALA A 273 -5.46 -12.29 -19.45
C ALA A 273 -5.31 -12.88 -18.02
N PRO A 274 -6.34 -12.74 -17.19
CA PRO A 274 -7.61 -12.04 -17.43
C PRO A 274 -7.43 -10.52 -17.42
N ILE A 275 -8.02 -9.85 -18.42
CA ILE A 275 -8.01 -8.38 -18.50
C ILE A 275 -8.85 -7.82 -17.34
N ARG A 276 -8.20 -7.04 -16.47
CA ARG A 276 -8.79 -6.47 -15.26
C ARG A 276 -8.16 -5.14 -14.90
N PRO A 277 -8.82 -4.29 -14.11
CA PRO A 277 -8.23 -3.08 -13.54
C PRO A 277 -6.98 -3.39 -12.74
N LEU A 278 -5.99 -2.49 -12.82
CA LEU A 278 -4.75 -2.64 -12.06
C LEU A 278 -4.98 -2.40 -10.57
N SER A 279 -4.29 -3.17 -9.74
CA SER A 279 -4.23 -2.91 -8.31
C SER A 279 -3.26 -1.77 -7.97
N PRO A 280 -3.46 -1.03 -6.87
CA PRO A 280 -2.48 -0.04 -6.41
C PRO A 280 -1.09 -0.63 -6.14
N GLY A 281 -1.02 -1.93 -5.81
CA GLY A 281 0.23 -2.66 -5.62
C GLY A 281 1.07 -2.75 -6.90
N CYS A 282 0.42 -2.97 -8.06
CA CYS A 282 1.08 -3.02 -9.37
C CYS A 282 1.82 -1.71 -9.67
N VAL A 283 1.20 -0.55 -9.43
CA VAL A 283 1.83 0.75 -9.65
C VAL A 283 3.10 0.91 -8.80
N SER A 284 3.01 0.52 -7.52
CA SER A 284 4.20 0.55 -6.64
C SER A 284 5.29 -0.42 -7.07
N GLY A 285 4.90 -1.59 -7.61
CA GLY A 285 5.83 -2.58 -8.17
C GLY A 285 6.59 -2.03 -9.39
N ILE A 286 5.89 -1.40 -10.33
CA ILE A 286 6.46 -0.77 -11.52
C ILE A 286 7.49 0.30 -11.12
N VAL A 287 7.11 1.20 -10.20
CA VAL A 287 8.01 2.25 -9.72
C VAL A 287 9.23 1.64 -9.04
N ARG A 288 9.05 0.67 -8.14
CA ARG A 288 10.14 0.01 -7.41
C ARG A 288 11.12 -0.68 -8.35
N SER A 289 10.62 -1.47 -9.28
CA SER A 289 11.45 -2.20 -10.25
C SER A 289 12.26 -1.24 -11.11
N ARG A 290 11.64 -0.19 -11.64
CA ARG A 290 12.32 0.76 -12.50
C ARG A 290 13.37 1.59 -11.76
N LEU A 291 13.10 2.03 -10.53
CA LEU A 291 14.09 2.71 -9.69
C LEU A 291 15.30 1.81 -9.41
N ALA A 292 15.06 0.53 -9.15
CA ALA A 292 16.14 -0.44 -8.95
C ALA A 292 16.99 -0.63 -10.22
N THR A 293 16.35 -0.75 -11.39
CA THR A 293 17.05 -0.88 -12.69
C THR A 293 17.92 0.34 -12.98
N LEU A 294 17.49 1.53 -12.58
CA LEU A 294 18.23 2.78 -12.79
C LEU A 294 19.31 3.05 -11.73
N GLY A 295 19.43 2.18 -10.72
CA GLY A 295 20.35 2.37 -9.61
C GLY A 295 19.99 3.55 -8.71
N ILE A 296 18.72 4.03 -8.73
CA ILE A 296 18.28 5.13 -7.87
C ILE A 296 17.96 4.56 -6.49
N ASP A 297 18.85 4.84 -5.54
CA ASP A 297 18.73 4.36 -4.17
C ASP A 297 18.02 5.38 -3.27
N ILE A 298 16.83 4.98 -2.80
CA ILE A 298 16.02 5.76 -1.87
C ILE A 298 15.42 4.83 -0.82
N PRO A 299 15.26 5.28 0.44
CA PRO A 299 14.81 4.41 1.54
C PRO A 299 13.43 3.78 1.31
N ARG A 300 12.52 4.46 0.61
CA ARG A 300 11.15 4.00 0.35
C ARG A 300 10.84 4.00 -1.15
N ARG A 301 11.16 2.90 -1.82
CA ARG A 301 10.95 2.71 -3.26
C ARG A 301 9.50 2.32 -3.55
N GLY A 302 8.62 3.28 -3.76
CA GLY A 302 7.22 3.03 -4.14
C GLY A 302 6.59 4.27 -4.77
N ALA A 303 5.37 4.14 -5.32
CA ALA A 303 4.71 5.25 -6.01
C ALA A 303 4.62 6.54 -5.20
N HIS A 304 4.64 6.44 -3.87
CA HIS A 304 4.56 7.63 -3.00
C HIS A 304 5.82 8.50 -3.03
N CYS A 305 6.99 7.92 -3.37
CA CYS A 305 8.22 8.71 -3.50
C CYS A 305 8.15 9.73 -4.65
N MET A 306 7.41 9.43 -5.73
CA MET A 306 7.19 10.37 -6.84
C MET A 306 6.38 11.57 -6.40
N ARG A 307 5.39 11.35 -5.54
CA ARG A 307 4.61 12.44 -4.96
C ARG A 307 5.45 13.30 -4.01
N HIS A 308 6.40 12.71 -3.27
CA HIS A 308 7.34 13.47 -2.45
C HIS A 308 8.30 14.30 -3.33
N ALA A 309 8.78 13.71 -4.42
CA ALA A 309 9.61 14.42 -5.39
C ALA A 309 8.86 15.60 -6.04
N ASN A 310 7.59 15.39 -6.44
CA ASN A 310 6.75 16.46 -6.97
C ASN A 310 6.57 17.61 -5.93
N ALA A 311 6.22 17.26 -4.68
CA ALA A 311 6.07 18.26 -3.63
C ALA A 311 7.35 19.05 -3.36
N ARG A 312 8.50 18.36 -3.37
CA ARG A 312 9.81 19.01 -3.20
C ARG A 312 10.13 19.91 -4.38
N HIS A 313 9.88 19.46 -5.60
CA HIS A 313 10.11 20.24 -6.80
C HIS A 313 9.26 21.54 -6.83
N LEU A 314 7.99 21.46 -6.42
CA LEU A 314 7.13 22.64 -6.29
C LEU A 314 7.64 23.60 -5.20
N LEU A 315 8.14 23.05 -4.09
CA LEU A 315 8.73 23.88 -3.03
C LEU A 315 10.00 24.59 -3.50
N ASP A 316 10.90 23.87 -4.18
CA ASP A 316 12.13 24.41 -4.76
C ASP A 316 11.83 25.45 -5.87
N ALA A 317 10.66 25.36 -6.52
CA ALA A 317 10.15 26.35 -7.47
C ALA A 317 9.48 27.56 -6.80
N GLY A 318 9.44 27.62 -5.46
CA GLY A 318 8.94 28.76 -4.71
C GLY A 318 7.43 28.78 -4.41
N PHE A 319 6.70 27.68 -4.68
CA PHE A 319 5.28 27.60 -4.35
C PHE A 319 5.06 27.52 -2.84
N ALA A 320 4.03 28.24 -2.35
CA ALA A 320 3.69 28.18 -0.94
C ALA A 320 3.20 26.81 -0.50
N LEU A 321 3.48 26.41 0.76
CA LEU A 321 3.05 25.12 1.30
C LEU A 321 1.54 24.89 1.19
N LYS A 322 0.73 25.97 1.25
CA LYS A 322 -0.72 25.87 1.05
C LYS A 322 -1.04 25.43 -0.39
N GLU A 323 -0.43 26.07 -1.38
CA GLU A 323 -0.64 25.76 -2.80
C GLU A 323 -0.21 24.32 -3.12
N ILE A 324 0.95 23.90 -2.57
CA ILE A 324 1.41 22.51 -2.66
C ILE A 324 0.41 21.56 -2.00
N GLY A 325 -0.12 21.91 -0.84
CA GLY A 325 -1.13 21.14 -0.14
C GLY A 325 -2.42 21.00 -0.94
N ASP A 326 -2.89 22.07 -1.53
CA ASP A 326 -4.09 22.13 -2.38
C ASP A 326 -3.86 21.31 -3.67
N HIS A 327 -2.73 21.51 -4.34
CA HIS A 327 -2.34 20.73 -5.53
C HIS A 327 -2.31 19.22 -5.23
N LEU A 328 -1.64 18.81 -4.18
CA LEU A 328 -1.57 17.42 -3.78
C LEU A 328 -2.88 16.90 -3.17
N GLY A 329 -3.81 17.77 -2.79
CA GLY A 329 -5.03 17.45 -2.06
C GLY A 329 -4.67 16.83 -0.70
N HIS A 330 -4.04 17.57 0.17
CA HIS A 330 -3.85 17.19 1.55
C HIS A 330 -5.08 17.60 2.37
N ARG A 331 -5.61 16.68 3.17
CA ARG A 331 -6.73 16.97 4.08
C ARG A 331 -6.30 17.86 5.25
N SER A 332 -5.05 17.73 5.67
CA SER A 332 -4.49 18.44 6.82
C SER A 332 -3.22 19.17 6.43
N ALA A 333 -3.10 20.40 6.87
CA ALA A 333 -1.89 21.20 6.73
C ALA A 333 -0.65 20.49 7.33
N SER A 334 -0.83 19.63 8.34
CA SER A 334 0.25 18.83 8.92
C SER A 334 0.93 17.92 7.91
N SER A 335 0.17 17.42 6.90
CA SER A 335 0.73 16.57 5.84
C SER A 335 1.67 17.34 4.91
N THR A 336 1.45 18.65 4.74
CA THR A 336 2.29 19.51 3.91
C THR A 336 3.45 20.11 4.71
N ARG A 337 3.26 20.37 6.01
CA ARG A 337 4.33 20.86 6.91
C ARG A 337 5.55 19.95 6.95
N THR A 338 5.40 18.67 6.63
CA THR A 338 6.52 17.74 6.55
C THR A 338 7.56 18.20 5.51
N TYR A 339 7.14 18.88 4.45
CA TYR A 339 8.05 19.41 3.42
C TYR A 339 8.78 20.68 3.87
N ALA A 340 8.20 21.51 4.74
CA ALA A 340 8.87 22.68 5.30
C ALA A 340 10.16 22.31 6.06
N LYS A 341 10.23 21.12 6.62
CA LYS A 341 11.41 20.63 7.36
C LYS A 341 12.62 20.34 6.48
N VAL A 342 12.41 20.16 5.18
CA VAL A 342 13.48 19.91 4.19
C VAL A 342 13.75 21.12 3.30
N ASP A 343 13.07 22.22 3.57
CA ASP A 343 13.27 23.51 2.89
C ASP A 343 14.45 24.27 3.48
N LEU A 344 15.65 23.80 3.16
CA LEU A 344 16.88 24.46 3.60
C LEU A 344 17.06 25.87 2.99
N THR A 345 16.51 26.08 1.81
CA THR A 345 16.59 27.39 1.11
C THR A 345 15.71 28.41 1.80
N GLY A 346 14.46 28.09 2.07
CA GLY A 346 13.56 28.97 2.83
C GLY A 346 14.05 29.20 4.27
N LEU A 347 14.60 28.17 4.93
CA LEU A 347 15.19 28.32 6.27
C LEU A 347 16.42 29.23 6.28
N ARG A 348 17.25 29.20 5.23
CA ARG A 348 18.39 30.15 5.08
C ARG A 348 17.91 31.58 4.91
N CYS A 349 16.92 31.80 4.04
CA CYS A 349 16.35 33.15 3.87
C CYS A 349 15.78 33.70 5.19
N VAL A 350 15.16 32.83 6.02
CA VAL A 350 14.68 33.27 7.35
C VAL A 350 15.85 33.52 8.31
N ALA A 351 16.93 32.75 8.22
CA ALA A 351 18.11 32.94 9.06
C ALA A 351 18.96 34.21 8.67
N GLU A 352 18.82 34.66 7.42
CA GLU A 352 19.52 35.84 6.88
C GLU A 352 18.73 37.15 7.09
N ILE A 353 17.64 37.14 7.87
CA ILE A 353 16.92 38.35 8.23
C ILE A 353 17.89 39.25 9.02
N ASP A 354 18.20 40.42 8.44
CA ASP A 354 19.01 41.44 9.08
C ASP A 354 18.26 42.02 10.29
N LEU A 355 18.73 41.68 11.48
CA LEU A 355 18.23 42.22 12.74
C LEU A 355 18.87 43.59 13.09
N GLY A 356 19.70 44.14 12.21
CA GLY A 356 20.42 45.38 12.47
C GLY A 356 19.56 46.62 12.75
N SER A 357 18.26 46.57 12.43
CA SER A 357 17.30 47.61 12.77
C SER A 357 16.58 47.39 14.13
N LEU A 358 16.84 46.29 14.83
CA LEU A 358 16.22 45.95 16.11
C LEU A 358 17.20 46.03 17.30
N LEU A 359 18.48 46.31 17.05
CA LEU A 359 19.52 46.63 18.02
C LEU A 359 19.88 48.11 17.93
#